data_b602a08cbb55600a3f8c44e1e7687aff
#
_entry.id   b602a08cbb55600a3f8c44e1e7687aff
#
_cell.length_a   1.000
_cell.length_b   1.000
_cell.length_c   1.000
_cell.angle_alpha   90.00
_cell.angle_beta   90.00
_cell.angle_gamma   90.00
#
_symmetry.space_group_name_H-M   'P 1'
#
loop_
_entity.id
_entity.type
_entity.pdbx_description
1 polymer ?
#
loop_
_entity_poly.entity_id
_entity_poly.type
_entity_poly.pdbx_seq_one_letter_code
_entity_poly.pdbx_strand_id
1 'polypeptide(L)'
;MGLDPARLNPSQLALLQTPLHLVLLQTISTQADALAFHSRGSLFEAFWERKRQAVRSRRVNVRFNDVVSRIANAASDLQALSVPIEILDDEDLIEDANVLVSEHLLAQDGGRIAFFHETFFDYAFARLWVSRGESLVDFLLRDEQALFRRAQVRQVLQHLYERAPDRFHTEVESVLTANDIRFHIKETVLAVVANLLAP
;
A
#
# COMPACT_ATOMS: atom_id res chain seq x y z
N MET A 1 -26.16 6.37 -0.33
CA MET A 1 -25.74 7.77 -0.09
C MET A 1 -25.03 8.25 -1.34
N GLY A 2 -25.53 9.30 -2.00
CA GLY A 2 -24.91 9.84 -3.20
C GLY A 2 -23.91 10.92 -2.81
N LEU A 3 -22.65 10.77 -3.20
CA LEU A 3 -21.69 11.87 -3.24
C LEU A 3 -22.19 12.87 -4.30
N ASP A 4 -22.34 14.11 -3.92
CA ASP A 4 -22.64 15.18 -4.87
C ASP A 4 -21.33 15.58 -5.59
N PRO A 5 -21.18 15.26 -6.90
CA PRO A 5 -19.97 15.60 -7.65
C PRO A 5 -19.65 17.10 -7.66
N ALA A 6 -20.67 17.97 -7.48
CA ALA A 6 -20.51 19.41 -7.45
C ALA A 6 -19.74 19.92 -6.22
N ARG A 7 -19.56 19.08 -5.22
CA ARG A 7 -18.79 19.38 -4.00
C ARG A 7 -17.33 18.96 -4.06
N LEU A 8 -16.94 18.26 -5.12
CA LEU A 8 -15.57 17.78 -5.31
C LEU A 8 -14.75 18.81 -6.07
N ASN A 9 -13.50 19.01 -5.63
CA ASN A 9 -12.55 19.81 -6.39
C ASN A 9 -11.97 19.03 -7.58
N PRO A 10 -11.34 19.72 -8.57
CA PRO A 10 -10.81 19.07 -9.78
C PRO A 10 -9.83 17.92 -9.50
N SER A 11 -8.97 18.05 -8.47
CA SER A 11 -8.02 16.99 -8.07
C SER A 11 -8.74 15.76 -7.54
N GLN A 12 -9.77 15.94 -6.74
CA GLN A 12 -10.63 14.85 -6.25
C GLN A 12 -11.36 14.15 -7.39
N LEU A 13 -11.90 14.90 -8.35
CA LEU A 13 -12.55 14.34 -9.53
C LEU A 13 -11.57 13.51 -10.38
N ALA A 14 -10.34 14.00 -10.57
CA ALA A 14 -9.28 13.25 -11.26
C ALA A 14 -8.93 11.93 -10.56
N LEU A 15 -8.84 11.92 -9.23
CA LEU A 15 -8.61 10.70 -8.45
C LEU A 15 -9.75 9.68 -8.65
N LEU A 16 -10.99 10.13 -8.73
CA LEU A 16 -12.16 9.25 -8.88
C LEU A 16 -12.37 8.71 -10.31
N GLN A 17 -11.54 9.07 -11.27
CA GLN A 17 -11.52 8.42 -12.58
C GLN A 17 -11.00 6.99 -12.54
N THR A 18 -10.34 6.59 -11.45
CA THR A 18 -9.87 5.22 -11.23
C THR A 18 -10.95 4.38 -10.53
N PRO A 19 -11.45 3.27 -11.11
CA PRO A 19 -12.50 2.44 -10.51
C PRO A 19 -12.19 1.99 -9.09
N LEU A 20 -10.93 1.63 -8.80
CA LEU A 20 -10.48 1.27 -7.45
C LEU A 20 -10.78 2.39 -6.45
N HIS A 21 -10.49 3.64 -6.77
CA HIS A 21 -10.71 4.76 -5.86
C HIS A 21 -12.19 4.98 -5.55
N LEU A 22 -13.09 4.68 -6.50
CA LEU A 22 -14.54 4.67 -6.25
C LEU A 22 -14.95 3.60 -5.23
N VAL A 23 -14.36 2.39 -5.35
CA VAL A 23 -14.60 1.30 -4.38
C VAL A 23 -14.09 1.67 -3.00
N LEU A 24 -12.88 2.26 -2.90
CA LEU A 24 -12.33 2.73 -1.63
C LEU A 24 -13.24 3.78 -1.01
N LEU A 25 -13.65 4.76 -1.78
CA LEU A 25 -14.51 5.86 -1.32
C LEU A 25 -15.88 5.35 -0.85
N GLN A 26 -16.50 4.40 -1.56
CA GLN A 26 -17.75 3.78 -1.14
C GLN A 26 -17.63 3.10 0.24
N THR A 27 -16.48 2.52 0.53
CA THR A 27 -16.21 1.83 1.80
C THR A 27 -16.02 2.79 2.97
N ILE A 28 -15.45 4.00 2.71
CA ILE A 28 -15.13 5.00 3.73
C ILE A 28 -16.39 5.73 4.24
N SER A 29 -17.48 5.68 3.54
CA SER A 29 -18.65 6.54 3.57
C SER A 29 -19.25 6.90 4.94
N THR A 30 -18.66 7.90 5.61
CA THR A 30 -19.43 9.02 6.17
C THR A 30 -19.25 10.21 5.22
N GLN A 31 -20.30 11.03 5.04
CA GLN A 31 -20.26 12.11 4.03
C GLN A 31 -19.16 13.17 4.32
N ALA A 32 -18.75 13.32 5.57
CA ALA A 32 -17.70 14.24 5.98
C ALA A 32 -16.30 13.69 5.63
N ASP A 33 -16.04 12.40 5.88
CA ASP A 33 -14.75 11.77 5.60
C ASP A 33 -14.53 11.55 4.10
N ALA A 34 -15.61 11.33 3.36
CA ALA A 34 -15.58 11.16 1.91
C ALA A 34 -15.16 12.43 1.13
N LEU A 35 -15.26 13.61 1.72
CA LEU A 35 -14.85 14.89 1.13
C LEU A 35 -13.44 15.33 1.60
N ALA A 36 -12.87 14.66 2.59
CA ALA A 36 -11.60 15.05 3.22
C ALA A 36 -10.35 14.52 2.50
N PHE A 37 -10.48 13.63 1.49
CA PHE A 37 -9.31 13.13 0.79
C PHE A 37 -8.74 14.18 -0.18
N HIS A 38 -7.44 14.37 -0.12
CA HIS A 38 -6.72 15.34 -0.96
C HIS A 38 -5.70 14.66 -1.88
N SER A 39 -5.36 13.42 -1.60
CA SER A 39 -4.41 12.61 -2.36
C SER A 39 -4.85 11.15 -2.41
N ARG A 40 -4.21 10.37 -3.29
CA ARG A 40 -4.36 8.91 -3.33
C ARG A 40 -3.96 8.29 -2.00
N GLY A 41 -2.87 8.76 -1.39
CA GLY A 41 -2.39 8.28 -0.09
C GLY A 41 -3.40 8.51 1.03
N SER A 42 -4.04 9.69 1.07
CA SER A 42 -5.09 9.98 2.07
C SER A 42 -6.33 9.08 1.91
N LEU A 43 -6.70 8.73 0.67
CA LEU A 43 -7.80 7.82 0.38
C LEU A 43 -7.48 6.39 0.87
N PHE A 44 -6.28 5.89 0.59
CA PHE A 44 -5.83 4.58 1.09
C PHE A 44 -5.73 4.55 2.61
N GLU A 45 -5.24 5.61 3.26
CA GLU A 45 -5.15 5.69 4.72
C GLU A 45 -6.55 5.65 5.36
N ALA A 46 -7.50 6.42 4.82
CA ALA A 46 -8.88 6.40 5.31
C ALA A 46 -9.53 5.01 5.15
N PHE A 47 -9.29 4.34 4.02
CA PHE A 47 -9.74 2.96 3.79
C PHE A 47 -9.09 1.98 4.78
N TRP A 48 -7.77 2.07 5.00
CA TRP A 48 -7.05 1.27 5.97
C TRP A 48 -7.66 1.38 7.37
N GLU A 49 -7.84 2.61 7.85
CA GLU A 49 -8.40 2.84 9.19
C GLU A 49 -9.85 2.33 9.29
N ARG A 50 -10.66 2.53 8.25
CA ARG A 50 -12.02 2.01 8.20
C ARG A 50 -12.06 0.49 8.27
N LYS A 51 -11.21 -0.21 7.51
CA LYS A 51 -11.11 -1.66 7.54
C LYS A 51 -10.60 -2.18 8.88
N ARG A 52 -9.61 -1.52 9.45
CA ARG A 52 -9.09 -1.85 10.79
C ARG A 52 -10.18 -1.73 11.87
N GLN A 53 -11.01 -0.70 11.80
CA GLN A 53 -12.15 -0.54 12.70
C GLN A 53 -13.22 -1.62 12.48
N ALA A 54 -13.56 -1.93 11.23
CA ALA A 54 -14.53 -2.96 10.88
C ALA A 54 -14.10 -4.35 11.41
N VAL A 55 -12.83 -4.71 11.20
CA VAL A 55 -12.23 -5.96 11.72
C VAL A 55 -12.33 -6.00 13.26
N ARG A 56 -11.95 -4.91 13.96
CA ARG A 56 -12.05 -4.82 15.43
C ARG A 56 -13.50 -4.92 15.95
N SER A 57 -14.46 -4.44 15.19
CA SER A 57 -15.89 -4.54 15.55
C SER A 57 -16.41 -5.97 15.46
N ARG A 58 -15.81 -6.79 14.59
CA ARG A 58 -16.16 -8.22 14.46
C ARG A 58 -15.51 -9.08 15.55
N ARG A 59 -14.22 -8.85 15.81
CA ARG A 59 -13.44 -9.58 16.82
C ARG A 59 -12.40 -8.63 17.44
N VAL A 60 -12.46 -8.45 18.76
CA VAL A 60 -11.68 -7.41 19.47
C VAL A 60 -10.17 -7.64 19.38
N ASN A 61 -9.70 -8.89 19.39
CA ASN A 61 -8.29 -9.23 19.49
C ASN A 61 -7.66 -9.68 18.16
N VAL A 62 -8.19 -9.25 17.00
CA VAL A 62 -7.59 -9.58 15.70
C VAL A 62 -6.25 -8.87 15.54
N ARG A 63 -5.21 -9.64 15.24
CA ARG A 63 -3.85 -9.18 14.97
C ARG A 63 -3.75 -8.63 13.53
N PHE A 64 -4.51 -7.57 13.25
CA PHE A 64 -4.63 -6.98 11.93
C PHE A 64 -3.28 -6.66 11.29
N ASN A 65 -2.40 -5.96 12.03
CA ASN A 65 -1.10 -5.55 11.50
C ASN A 65 -0.18 -6.75 11.24
N ASP A 66 -0.23 -7.80 12.08
CA ASP A 66 0.63 -8.98 11.95
C ASP A 66 0.24 -9.76 10.69
N VAL A 67 -1.06 -10.00 10.48
CA VAL A 67 -1.58 -10.63 9.26
C VAL A 67 -1.16 -9.86 8.02
N VAL A 68 -1.41 -8.55 8.00
CA VAL A 68 -1.09 -7.70 6.83
C VAL A 68 0.41 -7.65 6.59
N SER A 69 1.23 -7.52 7.65
CA SER A 69 2.69 -7.53 7.54
C SER A 69 3.21 -8.87 7.01
N ARG A 70 2.70 -9.99 7.52
CA ARG A 70 3.14 -11.32 7.11
C ARG A 70 2.89 -11.56 5.63
N ILE A 71 1.66 -11.24 5.16
CA ILE A 71 1.30 -11.38 3.75
C ILE A 71 2.08 -10.40 2.87
N ALA A 72 2.19 -9.12 3.27
CA ALA A 72 2.90 -8.13 2.47
C ALA A 72 4.40 -8.45 2.32
N ASN A 73 5.04 -8.96 3.38
CA ASN A 73 6.44 -9.38 3.33
C ASN A 73 6.62 -10.59 2.44
N ALA A 74 5.84 -11.65 2.65
CA ALA A 74 5.93 -12.85 1.84
C ALA A 74 5.65 -12.56 0.35
N ALA A 75 4.67 -11.71 0.03
CA ALA A 75 4.40 -11.27 -1.33
C ALA A 75 5.57 -10.48 -1.94
N SER A 76 6.21 -9.63 -1.13
CA SER A 76 7.43 -8.90 -1.53
C SER A 76 8.59 -9.84 -1.79
N ASP A 77 8.89 -10.76 -0.86
CA ASP A 77 10.03 -11.67 -0.95
C ASP A 77 9.88 -12.65 -2.13
N LEU A 78 8.67 -13.18 -2.32
CA LEU A 78 8.34 -14.05 -3.46
C LEU A 78 8.13 -13.29 -4.78
N GLN A 79 8.12 -11.96 -4.74
CA GLN A 79 7.79 -11.10 -5.88
C GLN A 79 6.47 -11.51 -6.57
N ALA A 80 5.46 -11.85 -5.78
CA ALA A 80 4.17 -12.38 -6.23
C ALA A 80 2.99 -11.68 -5.51
N LEU A 81 1.89 -11.48 -6.20
CA LEU A 81 0.70 -10.82 -5.63
C LEU A 81 -0.13 -11.75 -4.73
N SER A 82 0.07 -13.07 -4.83
CA SER A 82 -0.56 -14.05 -3.94
C SER A 82 0.50 -14.98 -3.34
N VAL A 83 0.29 -15.39 -2.11
CA VAL A 83 1.22 -16.22 -1.34
C VAL A 83 0.52 -17.47 -0.81
N PRO A 84 1.24 -18.58 -0.54
CA PRO A 84 0.65 -19.74 0.13
C PRO A 84 0.05 -19.33 1.47
N ILE A 85 -1.09 -19.90 1.86
CA ILE A 85 -1.75 -19.57 3.13
C ILE A 85 -0.95 -20.07 4.34
N GLU A 86 -0.14 -21.10 4.15
CA GLU A 86 0.72 -21.74 5.14
C GLU A 86 1.74 -20.76 5.76
N ILE A 87 2.01 -19.62 5.11
CA ILE A 87 2.84 -18.56 5.72
C ILE A 87 2.26 -18.00 7.03
N LEU A 88 0.98 -18.24 7.28
CA LEU A 88 0.25 -17.78 8.47
C LEU A 88 0.24 -18.80 9.61
N ASP A 89 0.66 -20.05 9.35
CA ASP A 89 0.64 -21.14 10.34
C ASP A 89 1.60 -20.88 11.51
N ASP A 90 2.82 -20.43 11.21
CA ASP A 90 3.88 -20.25 12.19
C ASP A 90 3.51 -19.31 13.35
N GLU A 91 2.63 -18.35 13.09
CA GLU A 91 2.18 -17.35 14.06
C GLU A 91 0.72 -17.52 14.47
N ASP A 92 0.08 -18.62 14.06
CA ASP A 92 -1.34 -18.91 14.30
C ASP A 92 -2.24 -17.74 13.87
N LEU A 93 -2.00 -17.22 12.65
CA LEU A 93 -2.68 -16.04 12.09
C LEU A 93 -3.86 -16.37 11.19
N ILE A 94 -4.14 -17.65 10.93
CA ILE A 94 -5.18 -18.07 9.96
C ILE A 94 -6.56 -17.57 10.36
N GLU A 95 -6.94 -17.70 11.64
CA GLU A 95 -8.25 -17.22 12.09
C GLU A 95 -8.38 -15.71 11.97
N ASP A 96 -7.31 -14.98 12.28
CA ASP A 96 -7.29 -13.53 12.12
C ASP A 96 -7.39 -13.14 10.65
N ALA A 97 -6.68 -13.85 9.76
CA ALA A 97 -6.77 -13.64 8.31
C ALA A 97 -8.18 -13.90 7.76
N ASN A 98 -8.90 -14.91 8.26
CA ASN A 98 -10.28 -15.19 7.87
C ASN A 98 -11.21 -14.01 8.18
N VAL A 99 -10.96 -13.28 9.27
CA VAL A 99 -11.71 -12.04 9.56
C VAL A 99 -11.42 -10.97 8.51
N LEU A 100 -10.15 -10.82 8.09
CA LEU A 100 -9.77 -9.86 7.04
C LEU A 100 -10.35 -10.25 5.67
N VAL A 101 -10.45 -11.54 5.37
CA VAL A 101 -11.14 -12.06 4.17
C VAL A 101 -12.63 -11.72 4.24
N SER A 102 -13.29 -11.93 5.36
CA SER A 102 -14.71 -11.61 5.53
C SER A 102 -15.01 -10.12 5.40
N GLU A 103 -14.04 -9.27 5.67
CA GLU A 103 -14.11 -7.82 5.47
C GLU A 103 -13.63 -7.39 4.06
N HIS A 104 -13.39 -8.32 3.15
CA HIS A 104 -12.94 -8.06 1.78
C HIS A 104 -11.64 -7.22 1.70
N LEU A 105 -10.77 -7.37 2.68
CA LEU A 105 -9.42 -6.80 2.63
C LEU A 105 -8.45 -7.77 1.97
N LEU A 106 -8.67 -9.06 2.20
CA LEU A 106 -7.95 -10.16 1.61
C LEU A 106 -8.89 -11.02 0.76
N ALA A 107 -8.34 -11.71 -0.21
CA ALA A 107 -8.98 -12.73 -1.01
C ALA A 107 -8.22 -14.05 -0.85
N GLN A 108 -8.95 -15.16 -0.74
CA GLN A 108 -8.38 -16.49 -0.63
C GLN A 108 -8.92 -17.37 -1.76
N ASP A 109 -8.03 -18.06 -2.45
CA ASP A 109 -8.36 -19.00 -3.51
C ASP A 109 -7.31 -20.13 -3.59
N GLY A 110 -7.75 -21.37 -3.66
CA GLY A 110 -6.91 -22.55 -3.91
C GLY A 110 -5.69 -22.70 -2.99
N GLY A 111 -5.82 -22.42 -1.67
CA GLY A 111 -4.71 -22.48 -0.71
C GLY A 111 -3.76 -21.27 -0.81
N ARG A 112 -4.14 -20.24 -1.53
CA ARG A 112 -3.38 -19.00 -1.63
C ARG A 112 -4.18 -17.82 -1.07
N ILE A 113 -3.45 -16.82 -0.57
CA ILE A 113 -4.04 -15.59 -0.03
C ILE A 113 -3.37 -14.36 -0.68
N ALA A 114 -4.17 -13.32 -0.91
CA ALA A 114 -3.74 -12.09 -1.54
C ALA A 114 -4.49 -10.88 -0.95
N PHE A 115 -3.97 -9.68 -1.17
CA PHE A 115 -4.79 -8.47 -1.00
C PHE A 115 -5.87 -8.41 -2.09
N PHE A 116 -7.00 -7.79 -1.79
CA PHE A 116 -8.12 -7.65 -2.73
C PHE A 116 -7.74 -6.92 -4.03
N HIS A 117 -6.65 -6.15 -4.01
CA HIS A 117 -6.14 -5.42 -5.17
C HIS A 117 -4.62 -5.18 -5.04
N GLU A 118 -3.89 -5.28 -6.15
CA GLU A 118 -2.43 -5.08 -6.21
C GLU A 118 -1.98 -3.70 -5.70
N THR A 119 -2.67 -2.64 -6.10
CA THR A 119 -2.34 -1.27 -5.66
C THR A 119 -2.52 -1.09 -4.15
N PHE A 120 -3.43 -1.84 -3.54
CA PHE A 120 -3.57 -1.83 -2.09
C PHE A 120 -2.45 -2.62 -1.41
N PHE A 121 -1.99 -3.72 -2.02
CA PHE A 121 -0.77 -4.40 -1.57
C PHE A 121 0.43 -3.44 -1.57
N ASP A 122 0.66 -2.72 -2.67
CA ASP A 122 1.76 -1.76 -2.77
C ASP A 122 1.69 -0.68 -1.68
N TYR A 123 0.49 -0.15 -1.43
CA TYR A 123 0.27 0.81 -0.34
C TYR A 123 0.54 0.20 1.04
N ALA A 124 0.00 -0.99 1.33
CA ALA A 124 0.19 -1.68 2.60
C ALA A 124 1.67 -2.00 2.85
N PHE A 125 2.37 -2.50 1.81
CA PHE A 125 3.81 -2.73 1.86
C PHE A 125 4.58 -1.45 2.18
N ALA A 126 4.35 -0.36 1.44
CA ALA A 126 5.05 0.91 1.65
C ALA A 126 4.84 1.47 3.05
N ARG A 127 3.59 1.46 3.54
CA ARG A 127 3.23 1.91 4.88
C ARG A 127 3.98 1.14 5.97
N LEU A 128 4.07 -0.17 5.84
CA LEU A 128 4.76 -1.05 6.79
C LEU A 128 6.28 -0.94 6.66
N TRP A 129 6.80 -0.83 5.44
CA TRP A 129 8.23 -0.70 5.17
C TRP A 129 8.81 0.58 5.78
N VAL A 130 8.13 1.71 5.61
CA VAL A 130 8.57 3.01 6.15
C VAL A 130 8.74 2.97 7.67
N SER A 131 7.94 2.18 8.38
CA SER A 131 8.03 2.05 9.84
C SER A 131 9.27 1.28 10.32
N ARG A 132 9.96 0.51 9.44
CA ARG A 132 11.11 -0.33 9.82
C ARG A 132 12.43 0.39 9.87
N GLY A 133 12.53 1.61 9.33
CA GLY A 133 13.79 2.35 9.30
C GLY A 133 14.86 1.82 8.34
N GLU A 134 14.53 0.81 7.52
CA GLU A 134 15.42 0.24 6.53
C GLU A 134 15.68 1.21 5.37
N SER A 135 16.89 1.22 4.78
CA SER A 135 17.17 1.99 3.58
C SER A 135 16.60 1.33 2.32
N LEU A 136 16.17 2.14 1.35
CA LEU A 136 15.63 1.62 0.09
C LEU A 136 16.72 0.90 -0.74
N VAL A 137 17.96 1.32 -0.64
CA VAL A 137 19.11 0.65 -1.28
C VAL A 137 19.31 -0.75 -0.68
N ASP A 138 19.35 -0.87 0.66
CA ASP A 138 19.52 -2.18 1.32
C ASP A 138 18.38 -3.13 0.98
N PHE A 139 17.14 -2.63 0.95
CA PHE A 139 15.97 -3.39 0.52
C PHE A 139 16.12 -3.91 -0.91
N LEU A 140 16.59 -3.07 -1.84
CA LEU A 140 16.74 -3.43 -3.25
C LEU A 140 17.91 -4.39 -3.52
N LEU A 141 18.96 -4.33 -2.70
CA LEU A 141 20.14 -5.18 -2.86
C LEU A 141 20.00 -6.57 -2.23
N ARG A 142 18.98 -6.81 -1.40
CA ARG A 142 18.75 -8.14 -0.80
C ARG A 142 18.40 -9.21 -1.82
N ASP A 143 17.64 -8.83 -2.85
CA ASP A 143 17.10 -9.77 -3.82
C ASP A 143 17.28 -9.27 -5.25
N GLU A 144 16.78 -10.06 -6.20
CA GLU A 144 16.79 -9.63 -7.60
C GLU A 144 15.90 -8.39 -7.78
N GLN A 145 16.48 -7.37 -8.40
CA GLN A 145 15.79 -6.12 -8.75
C GLN A 145 14.92 -6.34 -10.00
N ALA A 146 13.90 -7.20 -9.91
CA ALA A 146 12.96 -7.45 -11.00
C ALA A 146 11.94 -6.31 -11.17
N LEU A 147 11.14 -6.38 -12.22
CA LEU A 147 10.13 -5.36 -12.53
C LEU A 147 9.09 -5.17 -11.43
N PHE A 148 8.84 -6.22 -10.64
CA PHE A 148 7.95 -6.17 -9.47
C PHE A 148 8.37 -5.07 -8.47
N ARG A 149 9.68 -4.89 -8.27
CA ARG A 149 10.23 -3.85 -7.35
C ARG A 149 9.87 -2.43 -7.76
N ARG A 150 9.57 -2.16 -9.04
CA ARG A 150 9.21 -0.80 -9.51
C ARG A 150 7.95 -0.25 -8.84
N ALA A 151 6.91 -1.07 -8.69
CA ALA A 151 5.68 -0.66 -8.04
C ALA A 151 5.91 -0.36 -6.55
N GLN A 152 6.69 -1.21 -5.86
CA GLN A 152 7.06 -1.02 -4.46
C GLN A 152 7.87 0.26 -4.26
N VAL A 153 8.92 0.48 -5.06
CA VAL A 153 9.75 1.71 -5.00
C VAL A 153 8.89 2.96 -5.20
N ARG A 154 8.02 2.95 -6.23
CA ARG A 154 7.11 4.06 -6.49
C ARG A 154 6.25 4.36 -5.27
N GLN A 155 5.63 3.35 -4.69
CA GLN A 155 4.70 3.54 -3.59
C GLN A 155 5.41 3.93 -2.29
N VAL A 156 6.60 3.37 -2.02
CA VAL A 156 7.45 3.78 -0.89
C VAL A 156 7.82 5.26 -0.98
N LEU A 157 8.30 5.71 -2.15
CA LEU A 157 8.68 7.10 -2.35
C LEU A 157 7.48 8.05 -2.24
N GLN A 158 6.31 7.67 -2.79
CA GLN A 158 5.09 8.47 -2.62
C GLN A 158 4.68 8.58 -1.16
N HIS A 159 4.76 7.49 -0.41
CA HIS A 159 4.43 7.48 1.01
C HIS A 159 5.43 8.33 1.83
N LEU A 160 6.72 8.24 1.52
CA LEU A 160 7.76 9.08 2.15
C LEU A 160 7.56 10.55 1.84
N TYR A 161 7.27 10.92 0.60
CA TYR A 161 7.02 12.31 0.22
C TYR A 161 5.91 12.95 1.05
N GLU A 162 4.81 12.22 1.29
CA GLU A 162 3.67 12.72 2.09
C GLU A 162 3.93 12.74 3.60
N ARG A 163 4.77 11.83 4.13
CA ARG A 163 4.87 11.56 5.58
C ARG A 163 6.22 11.84 6.20
N ALA A 164 7.30 11.81 5.42
CA ALA A 164 8.68 11.97 5.87
C ALA A 164 9.54 12.60 4.77
N PRO A 165 9.35 13.91 4.44
CA PRO A 165 10.02 14.55 3.30
C PRO A 165 11.55 14.49 3.37
N ASP A 166 12.15 14.65 4.54
CA ASP A 166 13.61 14.56 4.69
C ASP A 166 14.14 13.17 4.30
N ARG A 167 13.44 12.12 4.74
CA ARG A 167 13.78 10.76 4.38
C ARG A 167 13.55 10.50 2.90
N PHE A 168 12.51 11.07 2.29
CA PHE A 168 12.28 10.98 0.85
C PHE A 168 13.50 11.46 0.07
N HIS A 169 14.06 12.64 0.39
CA HIS A 169 15.25 13.18 -0.28
C HIS A 169 16.46 12.27 -0.12
N THR A 170 16.70 11.78 1.09
CA THR A 170 17.81 10.86 1.38
C THR A 170 17.71 9.56 0.58
N GLU A 171 16.53 8.94 0.53
CA GLU A 171 16.32 7.69 -0.20
C GLU A 171 16.43 7.89 -1.72
N VAL A 172 15.91 8.99 -2.26
CA VAL A 172 16.05 9.34 -3.69
C VAL A 172 17.53 9.49 -4.06
N GLU A 173 18.29 10.28 -3.31
CA GLU A 173 19.72 10.48 -3.56
C GLU A 173 20.49 9.16 -3.49
N SER A 174 20.25 8.38 -2.43
CA SER A 174 20.93 7.10 -2.22
C SER A 174 20.69 6.13 -3.36
N VAL A 175 19.43 5.97 -3.83
CA VAL A 175 19.12 5.06 -4.96
C VAL A 175 19.73 5.55 -6.26
N LEU A 176 19.70 6.85 -6.54
CA LEU A 176 20.23 7.39 -7.80
C LEU A 176 21.76 7.30 -7.88
N THR A 177 22.46 7.46 -6.76
CA THR A 177 23.93 7.44 -6.68
C THR A 177 24.51 6.03 -6.52
N ALA A 178 23.77 5.07 -5.99
CA ALA A 178 24.23 3.70 -5.80
C ALA A 178 24.56 3.01 -7.15
N ASN A 179 25.76 2.43 -7.29
CA ASN A 179 26.22 1.80 -8.54
C ASN A 179 25.49 0.49 -8.83
N ASP A 180 25.12 -0.25 -7.80
CA ASP A 180 24.53 -1.60 -7.90
C ASP A 180 23.02 -1.60 -8.11
N ILE A 181 22.40 -0.42 -8.20
CA ILE A 181 20.97 -0.29 -8.51
C ILE A 181 20.76 -0.25 -10.03
N ARG A 182 19.92 -1.18 -10.52
CA ARG A 182 19.60 -1.33 -11.95
C ARG A 182 18.91 -0.06 -12.50
N PHE A 183 19.20 0.25 -13.75
CA PHE A 183 18.74 1.45 -14.45
C PHE A 183 17.21 1.63 -14.41
N HIS A 184 16.42 0.58 -14.62
CA HIS A 184 14.96 0.66 -14.62
C HIS A 184 14.36 1.05 -13.25
N ILE A 185 15.07 0.78 -12.15
CA ILE A 185 14.69 1.28 -10.81
C ILE A 185 14.98 2.77 -10.72
N LYS A 186 16.18 3.21 -11.16
CA LYS A 186 16.54 4.64 -11.21
C LYS A 186 15.57 5.45 -12.08
N GLU A 187 15.16 4.91 -13.24
CA GLU A 187 14.11 5.52 -14.06
C GLU A 187 12.78 5.67 -13.31
N THR A 188 12.40 4.65 -12.53
CA THR A 188 11.19 4.72 -11.71
C THR A 188 11.29 5.82 -10.68
N VAL A 189 12.43 5.97 -10.00
CA VAL A 189 12.69 7.04 -9.04
C VAL A 189 12.58 8.41 -9.71
N LEU A 190 13.24 8.61 -10.85
CA LEU A 190 13.18 9.87 -11.61
C LEU A 190 11.76 10.20 -12.05
N ALA A 191 10.99 9.21 -12.52
CA ALA A 191 9.60 9.40 -12.89
C ALA A 191 8.72 9.80 -11.70
N VAL A 192 8.96 9.23 -10.52
CA VAL A 192 8.25 9.61 -9.29
C VAL A 192 8.57 11.05 -8.90
N VAL A 193 9.87 11.42 -8.89
CA VAL A 193 10.32 12.79 -8.57
C VAL A 193 9.71 13.79 -9.54
N ALA A 194 9.76 13.51 -10.85
CA ALA A 194 9.18 14.38 -11.86
C ALA A 194 7.67 14.59 -11.67
N ASN A 195 6.92 13.53 -11.33
CA ASN A 195 5.47 13.63 -11.11
C ASN A 195 5.08 14.32 -9.80
N LEU A 196 5.88 14.18 -8.74
CA LEU A 196 5.59 14.77 -7.43
C LEU A 196 6.00 16.25 -7.34
N LEU A 197 7.00 16.66 -8.12
CA LEU A 197 7.52 18.03 -8.14
C LEU A 197 7.01 18.83 -9.35
N ALA A 198 6.20 18.22 -10.22
CA ALA A 198 5.54 18.94 -11.31
C ALA A 198 4.58 20.00 -10.73
N PRO A 199 4.59 21.24 -11.26
CA PRO A 199 3.74 22.34 -10.80
C PRO A 199 2.24 22.08 -11.06
#